data_61ea8ed2eb862f24ff0ebff4b7594237
#
_entry.id   61ea8ed2eb862f24ff0ebff4b7594237
#
_cell.length_a   1.000
_cell.length_b   1.000
_cell.length_c   1.000
_cell.angle_alpha   90.00
_cell.angle_beta   90.00
_cell.angle_gamma   90.00
#
_symmetry.space_group_name_H-M   'P 1'
#
loop_
_entity.id
_entity.type
_entity.pdbx_description
1 polymer ?
#
loop_
_entity_poly.entity_id
_entity_poly.type
_entity_poly.pdbx_seq_one_letter_code
_entity_poly.pdbx_strand_id
1 'polypeptide(L)'
;MSIEALVDPAPAVLQAAAARPDVASAMNEAHAALTDLRFSEGLRRGWEEARAEAAVREAAALSIIEGARTSVDDVRALSMADDGGAGSDPGAALALGIWRSQWNLASRFPALNTRSQGGVRVAPTPMPALIAGLHRDACSGLVASGLVESRTVAVPTDPALLAPALAYTRADAPGLAVAAALTAHFRFRRVFDPASSVVGGGLARWILVTRGVDPTGVCVPAAYDALDPARAGRELAGWVSADEAGLARWIIHYCAGVV
;
A
#
# COMPACT_ATOMS: atom_id res chain seq x y z
N MET A 1 -27.28 -13.68 19.16
CA MET A 1 -26.59 -13.82 17.86
C MET A 1 -25.12 -13.71 18.20
N SER A 2 -24.40 -14.84 18.27
CA SER A 2 -22.94 -14.84 18.48
C SER A 2 -22.32 -14.15 17.26
N ILE A 3 -21.60 -13.08 17.48
CA ILE A 3 -20.71 -12.52 16.46
C ILE A 3 -19.63 -13.60 16.31
N GLU A 4 -19.71 -14.40 15.25
CA GLU A 4 -18.60 -15.28 14.86
C GLU A 4 -17.39 -14.37 14.72
N ALA A 5 -16.33 -14.68 15.45
CA ALA A 5 -15.09 -13.93 15.36
C ALA A 5 -14.64 -13.96 13.90
N LEU A 6 -14.57 -12.80 13.26
CA LEU A 6 -14.09 -12.67 11.88
C LEU A 6 -12.70 -13.31 11.79
N VAL A 7 -12.59 -14.36 10.99
CA VAL A 7 -11.36 -15.13 10.80
C VAL A 7 -10.61 -14.52 9.62
N ASP A 8 -9.34 -14.21 9.81
CA ASP A 8 -8.47 -13.78 8.71
C ASP A 8 -8.14 -14.98 7.80
N PRO A 9 -8.11 -14.81 6.48
CA PRO A 9 -7.76 -15.89 5.56
C PRO A 9 -6.38 -16.47 5.87
N ALA A 10 -6.29 -17.79 5.94
CA ALA A 10 -5.00 -18.44 6.11
C ALA A 10 -4.13 -18.29 4.84
N PRO A 11 -2.78 -18.23 4.97
CA PRO A 11 -1.88 -18.19 3.80
C PRO A 11 -2.12 -19.29 2.76
N ALA A 12 -2.54 -20.48 3.18
CA ALA A 12 -2.87 -21.57 2.27
C ALA A 12 -4.10 -21.26 1.38
N VAL A 13 -5.10 -20.56 1.91
CA VAL A 13 -6.27 -20.11 1.12
C VAL A 13 -5.85 -19.05 0.11
N LEU A 14 -4.92 -18.16 0.48
CA LEU A 14 -4.34 -17.17 -0.44
C LEU A 14 -3.59 -17.86 -1.59
N GLN A 15 -2.81 -18.91 -1.32
CA GLN A 15 -2.12 -19.69 -2.35
C GLN A 15 -3.11 -20.39 -3.27
N ALA A 16 -4.16 -21.01 -2.73
CA ALA A 16 -5.20 -21.66 -3.53
C ALA A 16 -5.93 -20.66 -4.43
N ALA A 17 -6.32 -19.51 -3.90
CA ALA A 17 -6.95 -18.45 -4.67
C ALA A 17 -6.02 -17.93 -5.80
N ALA A 18 -4.73 -17.74 -5.51
CA ALA A 18 -3.76 -17.29 -6.51
C ALA A 18 -3.49 -18.32 -7.61
N ALA A 19 -3.69 -19.61 -7.34
CA ALA A 19 -3.52 -20.68 -8.32
C ALA A 19 -4.71 -20.86 -9.28
N ARG A 20 -5.81 -20.17 -9.04
CA ARG A 20 -6.99 -20.24 -9.94
C ARG A 20 -6.66 -19.69 -11.32
N PRO A 21 -7.16 -20.29 -12.41
CA PRO A 21 -6.85 -19.86 -13.77
C PRO A 21 -7.24 -18.39 -14.06
N ASP A 22 -8.36 -17.92 -13.55
CA ASP A 22 -8.84 -16.55 -13.68
C ASP A 22 -7.92 -15.54 -12.97
N VAL A 23 -7.47 -15.88 -11.77
CA VAL A 23 -6.53 -15.06 -10.99
C VAL A 23 -5.15 -15.06 -11.63
N ALA A 24 -4.66 -16.22 -12.08
CA ALA A 24 -3.39 -16.33 -12.77
C ALA A 24 -3.36 -15.49 -14.06
N SER A 25 -4.48 -15.45 -14.84
CA SER A 25 -4.62 -14.60 -16.00
C SER A 25 -4.50 -13.12 -15.62
N ALA A 26 -5.26 -12.66 -14.62
CA ALA A 26 -5.21 -11.26 -14.17
C ALA A 26 -3.82 -10.87 -13.65
N MET A 27 -3.13 -11.75 -12.93
CA MET A 27 -1.76 -11.51 -12.49
C MET A 27 -0.77 -11.43 -13.66
N ASN A 28 -0.95 -12.24 -14.70
CA ASN A 28 -0.10 -12.20 -15.89
C ASN A 28 -0.30 -10.89 -16.68
N GLU A 29 -1.54 -10.42 -16.80
CA GLU A 29 -1.85 -9.13 -17.42
C GLU A 29 -1.20 -7.98 -16.64
N ALA A 30 -1.32 -7.98 -15.30
CA ALA A 30 -0.68 -7.00 -14.45
C ALA A 30 0.87 -7.04 -14.57
N HIS A 31 1.47 -8.23 -14.63
CA HIS A 31 2.90 -8.39 -14.88
C HIS A 31 3.34 -7.83 -16.24
N ALA A 32 2.55 -8.04 -17.29
CA ALA A 32 2.83 -7.49 -18.62
C ALA A 32 2.81 -5.95 -18.57
N ALA A 33 1.78 -5.35 -17.97
CA ALA A 33 1.67 -3.91 -17.81
C ALA A 33 2.86 -3.31 -17.01
N LEU A 34 3.27 -3.94 -15.92
CA LEU A 34 4.44 -3.52 -15.14
C LEU A 34 5.76 -3.66 -15.90
N THR A 35 5.85 -4.67 -16.75
CA THR A 35 7.01 -4.87 -17.64
C THR A 35 7.09 -3.75 -18.68
N ASP A 36 5.97 -3.43 -19.33
CA ASP A 36 5.90 -2.35 -20.30
C ASP A 36 6.21 -0.99 -19.64
N LEU A 37 5.67 -0.75 -18.46
CA LEU A 37 5.96 0.44 -17.67
C LEU A 37 7.45 0.56 -17.37
N ARG A 38 8.10 -0.52 -16.92
CA ARG A 38 9.53 -0.56 -16.59
C ARG A 38 10.41 -0.14 -17.78
N PHE A 39 10.04 -0.55 -19.00
CA PHE A 39 10.80 -0.27 -20.20
C PHE A 39 10.32 1.00 -20.94
N SER A 40 9.38 1.75 -20.36
CA SER A 40 8.92 3.00 -20.94
C SER A 40 10.06 4.03 -21.03
N GLU A 41 10.04 4.86 -22.07
CA GLU A 41 11.06 5.91 -22.31
C GLU A 41 11.13 6.88 -21.12
N GLY A 42 9.99 7.23 -20.52
CA GLY A 42 9.92 8.15 -19.37
C GLY A 42 10.71 7.67 -18.16
N LEU A 43 10.72 6.34 -17.90
CA LEU A 43 11.44 5.78 -16.75
C LEU A 43 12.94 5.58 -16.99
N ARG A 44 13.41 5.64 -18.24
CA ARG A 44 14.83 5.45 -18.53
C ARG A 44 15.72 6.57 -17.97
N ARG A 45 15.20 7.79 -17.86
CA ARG A 45 15.93 8.98 -17.39
C ARG A 45 15.24 9.69 -16.25
N GLY A 46 13.92 9.60 -16.13
CA GLY A 46 13.09 10.31 -15.16
C GLY A 46 12.49 9.40 -14.07
N TRP A 47 13.17 8.31 -13.72
CA TRP A 47 12.62 7.36 -12.72
C TRP A 47 12.52 7.95 -11.30
N GLU A 48 13.37 8.89 -10.94
CA GLU A 48 13.33 9.57 -9.63
C GLU A 48 12.10 10.47 -9.54
N GLU A 49 11.87 11.27 -10.57
CA GLU A 49 10.69 12.12 -10.71
C GLU A 49 9.40 11.29 -10.78
N ALA A 50 9.43 10.17 -11.50
CA ALA A 50 8.29 9.26 -11.57
C ALA A 50 7.96 8.64 -10.22
N ARG A 51 8.96 8.27 -9.41
CA ARG A 51 8.76 7.81 -8.02
C ARG A 51 8.22 8.91 -7.11
N ALA A 52 8.70 10.14 -7.27
CA ALA A 52 8.20 11.29 -6.55
C ALA A 52 6.71 11.53 -6.87
N GLU A 53 6.37 11.53 -8.14
CA GLU A 53 4.99 11.68 -8.61
C GLU A 53 4.10 10.51 -8.16
N ALA A 54 4.60 9.27 -8.19
CA ALA A 54 3.89 8.11 -7.66
C ALA A 54 3.60 8.26 -6.17
N ALA A 55 4.51 8.81 -5.38
CA ALA A 55 4.28 9.06 -3.95
C ALA A 55 3.17 10.10 -3.73
N VAL A 56 3.09 11.15 -4.57
CA VAL A 56 2.03 12.15 -4.53
C VAL A 56 0.67 11.53 -4.90
N ARG A 57 0.61 10.77 -5.99
CA ARG A 57 -0.63 10.11 -6.45
C ARG A 57 -1.13 9.05 -5.46
N GLU A 58 -0.24 8.26 -4.92
CA GLU A 58 -0.58 7.26 -3.89
C GLU A 58 -1.11 7.96 -2.63
N ALA A 59 -0.50 9.09 -2.23
CA ALA A 59 -0.96 9.85 -1.08
C ALA A 59 -2.36 10.43 -1.30
N ALA A 60 -2.65 10.98 -2.46
CA ALA A 60 -3.99 11.47 -2.79
C ALA A 60 -5.02 10.34 -2.77
N ALA A 61 -4.71 9.20 -3.39
CA ALA A 61 -5.59 8.03 -3.42
C ALA A 61 -5.87 7.47 -2.03
N LEU A 62 -4.81 7.25 -1.23
CA LEU A 62 -4.95 6.75 0.14
C LEU A 62 -5.67 7.75 1.05
N SER A 63 -5.51 9.07 0.84
CA SER A 63 -6.27 10.09 1.55
C SER A 63 -7.77 9.94 1.32
N ILE A 64 -8.19 9.71 0.07
CA ILE A 64 -9.60 9.44 -0.27
C ILE A 64 -10.10 8.17 0.43
N ILE A 65 -9.30 7.10 0.42
CA ILE A 65 -9.63 5.82 1.07
C ILE A 65 -9.77 5.99 2.61
N GLU A 66 -8.95 6.83 3.23
CA GLU A 66 -9.01 7.16 4.67
C GLU A 66 -10.05 8.25 5.00
N GLY A 67 -10.79 8.75 3.99
CA GLY A 67 -11.89 9.70 4.17
C GLY A 67 -11.50 11.17 4.07
N ALA A 68 -10.25 11.49 3.76
CA ALA A 68 -9.79 12.85 3.50
C ALA A 68 -9.88 13.14 1.99
N ARG A 69 -10.69 14.14 1.59
CA ARG A 69 -10.87 14.52 0.19
C ARG A 69 -9.77 15.47 -0.27
N THR A 70 -8.61 14.91 -0.59
CA THR A 70 -7.44 15.66 -1.04
C THR A 70 -7.10 15.28 -2.47
N SER A 71 -7.00 16.25 -3.36
CA SER A 71 -6.62 16.03 -4.75
C SER A 71 -5.10 15.81 -4.90
N VAL A 72 -4.67 15.32 -6.06
CA VAL A 72 -3.24 15.21 -6.40
C VAL A 72 -2.55 16.57 -6.35
N ASP A 73 -3.22 17.63 -6.82
CA ASP A 73 -2.65 18.98 -6.82
C ASP A 73 -2.55 19.57 -5.42
N ASP A 74 -3.53 19.29 -4.54
CA ASP A 74 -3.44 19.67 -3.13
C ASP A 74 -2.26 18.98 -2.43
N VAL A 75 -2.08 17.67 -2.63
CA VAL A 75 -0.94 16.94 -2.05
C VAL A 75 0.38 17.51 -2.57
N ARG A 76 0.46 17.85 -3.86
CA ARG A 76 1.66 18.44 -4.46
C ARG A 76 1.96 19.81 -3.82
N ALA A 77 0.94 20.66 -3.66
CA ALA A 77 1.08 21.95 -3.00
C ALA A 77 1.54 21.78 -1.53
N LEU A 78 0.89 20.88 -0.78
CA LEU A 78 1.25 20.57 0.61
C LEU A 78 2.70 20.06 0.75
N SER A 79 3.16 19.24 -0.20
CA SER A 79 4.52 18.68 -0.18
C SER A 79 5.62 19.70 -0.42
N MET A 80 5.28 20.84 -1.02
CA MET A 80 6.20 21.94 -1.36
C MET A 80 6.13 23.13 -0.39
N ALA A 81 5.21 23.11 0.56
CA ALA A 81 5.03 24.22 1.51
C ALA A 81 6.11 24.19 2.59
N ASP A 82 6.82 25.31 2.78
CA ASP A 82 7.93 25.45 3.72
C ASP A 82 7.52 25.36 5.21
N ASP A 83 6.27 25.71 5.53
CA ASP A 83 5.73 25.74 6.90
C ASP A 83 5.02 24.44 7.33
N GLY A 84 5.15 23.37 6.52
CA GLY A 84 4.43 22.11 6.74
C GLY A 84 2.98 22.14 6.24
N GLY A 85 2.51 23.26 5.68
CA GLY A 85 1.35 23.44 4.79
C GLY A 85 -0.03 22.99 5.24
N ALA A 86 -0.12 22.14 6.27
CA ALA A 86 -1.39 21.52 6.66
C ALA A 86 -2.29 22.42 7.54
N GLY A 87 -1.73 23.45 8.17
CA GLY A 87 -2.47 24.30 9.10
C GLY A 87 -3.22 23.47 10.16
N SER A 88 -4.45 23.84 10.44
CA SER A 88 -5.35 23.14 11.37
C SER A 88 -6.33 22.17 10.67
N ASP A 89 -6.21 21.99 9.35
CA ASP A 89 -7.09 21.05 8.60
C ASP A 89 -6.64 19.59 8.79
N PRO A 90 -7.46 18.74 9.43
CA PRO A 90 -7.15 17.34 9.66
C PRO A 90 -6.90 16.57 8.36
N GLY A 91 -7.66 16.89 7.29
CA GLY A 91 -7.51 16.23 6.00
C GLY A 91 -6.17 16.54 5.34
N ALA A 92 -5.75 17.81 5.36
CA ALA A 92 -4.44 18.22 4.85
C ALA A 92 -3.29 17.64 5.69
N ALA A 93 -3.44 17.62 7.02
CA ALA A 93 -2.45 17.04 7.94
C ALA A 93 -2.26 15.53 7.69
N LEU A 94 -3.36 14.81 7.49
CA LEU A 94 -3.32 13.38 7.13
C LEU A 94 -2.67 13.18 5.76
N ALA A 95 -3.10 13.92 4.73
CA ALA A 95 -2.57 13.79 3.37
C ALA A 95 -1.05 14.06 3.30
N LEU A 96 -0.57 15.07 4.01
CA LEU A 96 0.85 15.37 4.12
C LEU A 96 1.62 14.24 4.81
N GLY A 97 1.06 13.67 5.89
CA GLY A 97 1.64 12.51 6.57
C GLY A 97 1.70 11.27 5.66
N ILE A 98 0.64 11.01 4.90
CA ILE A 98 0.60 9.92 3.93
C ILE A 98 1.67 10.13 2.86
N TRP A 99 1.79 11.34 2.31
CA TRP A 99 2.84 11.65 1.34
C TRP A 99 4.24 11.39 1.92
N ARG A 100 4.53 11.84 3.14
CA ARG A 100 5.81 11.58 3.83
C ARG A 100 6.08 10.08 3.97
N SER A 101 5.06 9.30 4.34
CA SER A 101 5.15 7.85 4.43
C SER A 101 5.54 7.21 3.10
N GLN A 102 4.88 7.61 2.00
CA GLN A 102 5.16 7.09 0.67
C GLN A 102 6.51 7.54 0.11
N TRP A 103 6.89 8.80 0.37
CA TRP A 103 8.19 9.35 0.00
C TRP A 103 9.34 8.63 0.74
N ASN A 104 9.24 8.50 2.06
CA ASN A 104 10.24 7.81 2.88
C ASN A 104 10.35 6.33 2.52
N LEU A 105 9.25 5.69 2.13
CA LEU A 105 9.27 4.33 1.61
C LEU A 105 10.02 4.26 0.27
N ALA A 106 9.69 5.14 -0.67
CA ALA A 106 10.30 5.18 -1.99
C ALA A 106 11.81 5.44 -1.95
N SER A 107 12.28 6.24 -0.99
CA SER A 107 13.71 6.50 -0.77
C SER A 107 14.53 5.26 -0.37
N ARG A 108 13.86 4.21 0.11
CA ARG A 108 14.47 2.91 0.47
C ARG A 108 14.55 1.93 -0.71
N PHE A 109 13.88 2.23 -1.82
CA PHE A 109 13.92 1.37 -2.98
C PHE A 109 15.25 1.46 -3.72
N PRO A 110 15.74 0.36 -4.33
CA PRO A 110 16.95 0.39 -5.11
C PRO A 110 16.84 1.42 -6.25
N ALA A 111 17.94 2.11 -6.54
CA ALA A 111 18.02 2.95 -7.72
C ALA A 111 17.84 2.10 -8.98
N LEU A 112 17.06 2.62 -9.95
CA LEU A 112 16.97 2.02 -11.27
C LEU A 112 18.22 2.41 -12.08
N ASN A 113 18.60 1.57 -13.04
CA ASN A 113 19.67 1.86 -13.99
C ASN A 113 21.09 2.03 -13.38
N THR A 114 21.30 1.69 -12.13
CA THR A 114 22.65 1.59 -11.59
C THR A 114 23.29 0.29 -12.10
N ARG A 115 24.44 0.41 -12.80
CA ARG A 115 25.33 -0.73 -13.02
C ARG A 115 25.97 -1.07 -11.66
N SER A 116 25.28 -1.82 -10.84
CA SER A 116 25.86 -2.30 -9.59
C SER A 116 26.87 -3.41 -9.88
N GLN A 117 28.11 -3.05 -9.95
CA GLN A 117 29.20 -3.97 -9.66
C GLN A 117 29.16 -4.30 -8.15
N GLY A 118 28.36 -5.30 -7.76
CA GLY A 118 28.08 -5.61 -6.36
C GLY A 118 26.72 -5.04 -5.96
N GLY A 119 25.67 -5.85 -6.03
CA GLY A 119 24.29 -5.42 -5.78
C GLY A 119 24.18 -4.60 -4.50
N VAL A 120 23.65 -3.38 -4.62
CA VAL A 120 23.21 -2.60 -3.46
C VAL A 120 22.10 -3.42 -2.79
N ARG A 121 22.47 -4.19 -1.79
CA ARG A 121 21.52 -4.88 -0.94
C ARG A 121 20.83 -3.80 -0.12
N VAL A 122 19.54 -3.59 -0.39
CA VAL A 122 18.70 -2.85 0.57
C VAL A 122 18.90 -3.53 1.92
N ALA A 123 19.32 -2.76 2.90
CA ALA A 123 19.52 -3.30 4.25
C ALA A 123 18.20 -3.96 4.70
N PRO A 124 18.24 -5.20 5.20
CA PRO A 124 17.04 -5.91 5.60
C PRO A 124 16.34 -5.11 6.71
N THR A 125 15.22 -4.49 6.37
CA THR A 125 14.38 -3.81 7.36
C THR A 125 13.47 -4.83 8.00
N PRO A 126 13.53 -5.04 9.32
CA PRO A 126 12.59 -5.93 10.00
C PRO A 126 11.15 -5.48 9.73
N MET A 127 10.30 -6.40 9.31
CA MET A 127 8.92 -6.09 8.93
C MET A 127 8.13 -5.31 10.01
N PRO A 128 8.23 -5.65 11.31
CA PRO A 128 7.59 -4.84 12.34
C PRO A 128 8.09 -3.39 12.41
N ALA A 129 9.38 -3.16 12.16
CA ALA A 129 9.96 -1.82 12.13
C ALA A 129 9.47 -1.02 10.90
N LEU A 130 9.32 -1.67 9.75
CA LEU A 130 8.73 -1.07 8.55
C LEU A 130 7.27 -0.67 8.79
N ILE A 131 6.45 -1.57 9.34
CA ILE A 131 5.05 -1.32 9.70
C ILE A 131 4.94 -0.10 10.63
N ALA A 132 5.70 -0.10 11.71
CA ALA A 132 5.70 1.01 12.67
C ALA A 132 6.21 2.32 12.05
N GLY A 133 7.17 2.27 11.15
CA GLY A 133 7.70 3.42 10.41
C GLY A 133 6.65 4.05 9.51
N LEU A 134 5.99 3.23 8.68
CA LEU A 134 4.93 3.67 7.78
C LEU A 134 3.79 4.39 8.54
N HIS A 135 3.36 3.82 9.67
CA HIS A 135 2.31 4.45 10.48
C HIS A 135 2.78 5.76 11.14
N ARG A 136 4.02 5.81 11.66
CA ARG A 136 4.57 7.06 12.23
C ARG A 136 4.64 8.18 11.21
N ASP A 137 5.13 7.88 10.02
CA ASP A 137 5.23 8.86 8.95
C ASP A 137 3.83 9.34 8.53
N ALA A 138 2.87 8.42 8.37
CA ALA A 138 1.49 8.75 8.01
C ALA A 138 0.79 9.64 9.05
N CYS A 139 1.04 9.42 10.33
CA CYS A 139 0.46 10.21 11.41
C CYS A 139 1.25 11.49 11.74
N SER A 140 2.40 11.73 11.11
CA SER A 140 3.32 12.83 11.49
C SER A 140 2.66 14.22 11.45
N GLY A 141 1.82 14.49 10.44
CA GLY A 141 1.08 15.74 10.33
C GLY A 141 0.02 15.89 11.41
N LEU A 142 -0.71 14.80 11.70
CA LEU A 142 -1.75 14.78 12.74
C LEU A 142 -1.17 14.96 14.14
N VAL A 143 0.00 14.39 14.41
CA VAL A 143 0.72 14.58 15.69
C VAL A 143 1.21 16.02 15.82
N ALA A 144 1.80 16.57 14.76
CA ALA A 144 2.28 17.96 14.75
C ALA A 144 1.14 18.96 15.00
N SER A 145 -0.08 18.67 14.51
CA SER A 145 -1.28 19.49 14.72
C SER A 145 -2.01 19.17 16.03
N GLY A 146 -1.52 18.24 16.85
CA GLY A 146 -2.15 17.84 18.10
C GLY A 146 -3.46 17.05 17.95
N LEU A 147 -3.78 16.58 16.76
CA LEU A 147 -5.00 15.83 16.46
C LEU A 147 -4.89 14.35 16.83
N VAL A 148 -3.68 13.82 16.92
CA VAL A 148 -3.37 12.46 17.36
C VAL A 148 -2.26 12.51 18.40
N GLU A 149 -2.43 11.77 19.48
CA GLU A 149 -1.41 11.67 20.51
C GLU A 149 -0.22 10.81 20.04
N SER A 150 1.01 11.28 20.22
CA SER A 150 2.21 10.56 19.79
C SER A 150 2.35 9.16 20.40
N ARG A 151 1.80 8.94 21.62
CA ARG A 151 1.82 7.64 22.29
C ARG A 151 0.93 6.57 21.65
N THR A 152 -0.07 6.96 20.85
CA THR A 152 -0.95 6.02 20.14
C THR A 152 -0.40 5.64 18.77
N VAL A 153 0.61 6.36 18.30
CA VAL A 153 1.20 6.13 16.98
C VAL A 153 2.06 4.87 16.97
N ALA A 154 1.91 4.07 15.92
CA ALA A 154 2.52 2.75 15.74
C ALA A 154 2.07 1.70 16.79
N VAL A 155 0.96 1.96 17.47
CA VAL A 155 0.31 1.01 18.35
C VAL A 155 -0.90 0.43 17.61
N PRO A 156 -0.95 -0.89 17.35
CA PRO A 156 -2.09 -1.50 16.68
C PRO A 156 -3.32 -1.46 17.60
N THR A 157 -4.51 -1.38 16.99
CA THR A 157 -5.80 -1.43 17.71
C THR A 157 -5.97 -2.74 18.47
N ASP A 158 -5.45 -3.83 17.90
CA ASP A 158 -5.28 -5.14 18.54
C ASP A 158 -3.95 -5.73 18.03
N PRO A 159 -2.98 -6.02 18.92
CA PRO A 159 -1.71 -6.65 18.56
C PRO A 159 -1.85 -7.98 17.79
N ALA A 160 -2.94 -8.74 18.03
CA ALA A 160 -3.20 -10.00 17.35
C ALA A 160 -3.36 -9.82 15.82
N LEU A 161 -3.81 -8.64 15.35
CA LEU A 161 -3.99 -8.33 13.94
C LEU A 161 -2.67 -8.23 13.16
N LEU A 162 -1.54 -8.10 13.83
CA LEU A 162 -0.24 -8.10 13.15
C LEU A 162 0.20 -9.51 12.70
N ALA A 163 -0.24 -10.56 13.37
CA ALA A 163 0.17 -11.92 13.07
C ALA A 163 -0.24 -12.36 11.65
N PRO A 164 -1.49 -12.16 11.18
CA PRO A 164 -1.88 -12.46 9.81
C PRO A 164 -1.08 -11.65 8.78
N ALA A 165 -0.88 -10.35 9.01
CA ALA A 165 -0.09 -9.50 8.12
C ALA A 165 1.35 -10.03 7.95
N LEU A 166 2.01 -10.41 9.05
CA LEU A 166 3.34 -11.01 9.02
C LEU A 166 3.33 -12.39 8.34
N ALA A 167 2.27 -13.17 8.49
CA ALA A 167 2.12 -14.45 7.81
C ALA A 167 2.01 -14.26 6.29
N TYR A 168 1.24 -13.28 5.80
CA TYR A 168 1.16 -12.98 4.37
C TYR A 168 2.51 -12.56 3.78
N THR A 169 3.31 -11.75 4.49
CA THR A 169 4.63 -11.36 3.97
C THR A 169 5.58 -12.53 3.79
N ARG A 170 5.37 -13.63 4.51
CA ARG A 170 6.18 -14.87 4.45
C ARG A 170 5.54 -15.96 3.59
N ALA A 171 4.32 -15.75 3.11
CA ALA A 171 3.60 -16.73 2.30
C ALA A 171 4.35 -17.03 1.01
N ASP A 172 4.38 -18.32 0.65
CA ASP A 172 4.83 -18.79 -0.65
C ASP A 172 3.71 -18.60 -1.69
N ALA A 173 3.40 -17.32 -1.97
CA ALA A 173 2.38 -16.90 -2.91
C ALA A 173 2.95 -15.81 -3.82
N PRO A 174 2.39 -15.63 -5.05
CA PRO A 174 2.82 -14.57 -5.95
C PRO A 174 2.78 -13.18 -5.30
N GLY A 175 3.76 -12.32 -5.65
CA GLY A 175 3.91 -11.00 -5.04
C GLY A 175 2.66 -10.11 -5.17
N LEU A 176 1.94 -10.19 -6.31
CA LEU A 176 0.66 -9.50 -6.50
C LEU A 176 -0.42 -9.99 -5.53
N ALA A 177 -0.53 -11.30 -5.31
CA ALA A 177 -1.50 -11.86 -4.36
C ALA A 177 -1.18 -11.45 -2.92
N VAL A 178 0.11 -11.43 -2.54
CA VAL A 178 0.54 -10.97 -1.21
C VAL A 178 0.26 -9.47 -1.04
N ALA A 179 0.54 -8.65 -2.04
CA ALA A 179 0.25 -7.22 -2.01
C ALA A 179 -1.26 -6.96 -1.85
N ALA A 180 -2.10 -7.67 -2.62
CA ALA A 180 -3.55 -7.63 -2.49
C ALA A 180 -4.02 -8.04 -1.08
N ALA A 181 -3.43 -9.10 -0.51
CA ALA A 181 -3.77 -9.57 0.85
C ALA A 181 -3.45 -8.51 1.91
N LEU A 182 -2.31 -7.85 1.81
CA LEU A 182 -1.91 -6.80 2.75
C LEU A 182 -2.83 -5.58 2.67
N THR A 183 -3.17 -5.12 1.46
CA THR A 183 -4.11 -3.99 1.31
C THR A 183 -5.48 -4.33 1.87
N ALA A 184 -6.02 -5.52 1.58
CA ALA A 184 -7.30 -5.98 2.12
C ALA A 184 -7.29 -6.06 3.65
N HIS A 185 -6.29 -6.73 4.21
CA HIS A 185 -6.19 -6.96 5.64
C HIS A 185 -6.16 -5.64 6.43
N PHE A 186 -5.24 -4.74 6.10
CA PHE A 186 -5.13 -3.46 6.81
C PHE A 186 -6.38 -2.60 6.64
N ARG A 187 -6.95 -2.55 5.44
CA ARG A 187 -8.16 -1.77 5.17
C ARG A 187 -9.38 -2.33 5.91
N PHE A 188 -9.57 -3.64 5.89
CA PHE A 188 -10.72 -4.30 6.51
C PHE A 188 -10.60 -4.36 8.04
N ARG A 189 -9.44 -4.78 8.55
CA ARG A 189 -9.24 -4.99 10.01
C ARG A 189 -8.94 -3.70 10.76
N ARG A 190 -8.64 -2.60 10.06
CA ARG A 190 -8.24 -1.33 10.69
C ARG A 190 -7.18 -1.56 11.77
N VAL A 191 -6.08 -2.20 11.38
CA VAL A 191 -4.98 -2.58 12.29
C VAL A 191 -4.46 -1.38 13.08
N PHE A 192 -4.55 -0.19 12.49
CA PHE A 192 -4.22 1.09 13.12
C PHE A 192 -5.40 2.06 13.01
N ASP A 193 -5.42 3.05 13.89
CA ASP A 193 -6.36 4.16 13.84
C ASP A 193 -5.61 5.48 14.16
N PRO A 194 -5.58 6.43 13.19
CA PRO A 194 -5.99 6.36 11.79
C PRO A 194 -4.93 5.69 10.88
N ALA A 195 -5.10 5.81 9.56
CA ALA A 195 -4.11 5.51 8.52
C ALA A 195 -3.76 4.01 8.35
N SER A 196 -4.68 3.10 8.67
CA SER A 196 -4.47 1.67 8.48
C SER A 196 -4.26 1.30 7.02
N SER A 197 -5.10 1.82 6.09
CA SER A 197 -4.96 1.54 4.65
C SER A 197 -3.62 2.05 4.09
N VAL A 198 -3.06 3.10 4.68
CA VAL A 198 -1.75 3.65 4.30
C VAL A 198 -0.63 2.65 4.57
N VAL A 199 -0.68 2.00 5.73
CA VAL A 199 0.30 0.97 6.08
C VAL A 199 0.16 -0.23 5.15
N GLY A 200 -1.07 -0.68 4.86
CA GLY A 200 -1.34 -1.77 3.92
C GLY A 200 -0.81 -1.47 2.52
N GLY A 201 -1.10 -0.28 1.98
CA GLY A 201 -0.61 0.17 0.67
C GLY A 201 0.92 0.26 0.63
N GLY A 202 1.54 0.84 1.67
CA GLY A 202 2.99 0.93 1.77
C GLY A 202 3.67 -0.46 1.80
N LEU A 203 3.10 -1.40 2.56
CA LEU A 203 3.59 -2.79 2.58
C LEU A 203 3.40 -3.49 1.24
N ALA A 204 2.29 -3.27 0.56
CA ALA A 204 2.05 -3.80 -0.77
C ALA A 204 3.13 -3.31 -1.76
N ARG A 205 3.40 -2.01 -1.80
CA ARG A 205 4.49 -1.44 -2.63
C ARG A 205 5.86 -2.04 -2.26
N TRP A 206 6.15 -2.17 -0.96
CA TRP A 206 7.39 -2.81 -0.51
C TRP A 206 7.52 -4.24 -1.04
N ILE A 207 6.46 -5.04 -0.95
CA ILE A 207 6.44 -6.42 -1.47
C ILE A 207 6.63 -6.45 -2.99
N LEU A 208 5.92 -5.60 -3.73
CA LEU A 208 6.04 -5.54 -5.19
C LEU A 208 7.47 -5.22 -5.63
N VAL A 209 8.13 -4.26 -4.97
CA VAL A 209 9.51 -3.88 -5.28
C VAL A 209 10.50 -4.96 -4.86
N THR A 210 10.42 -5.44 -3.62
CA THR A 210 11.42 -6.37 -3.07
C THR A 210 11.33 -7.78 -3.65
N ARG A 211 10.14 -8.17 -4.15
CA ARG A 211 9.96 -9.43 -4.89
C ARG A 211 10.16 -9.27 -6.41
N GLY A 212 10.57 -8.09 -6.88
CA GLY A 212 10.87 -7.81 -8.29
C GLY A 212 9.65 -7.79 -9.22
N VAL A 213 8.44 -7.66 -8.67
CA VAL A 213 7.19 -7.55 -9.45
C VAL A 213 7.07 -6.16 -10.08
N ASP A 214 7.25 -5.12 -9.28
CA ASP A 214 7.40 -3.73 -9.74
C ASP A 214 8.74 -3.15 -9.25
N PRO A 215 9.85 -3.45 -9.90
CA PRO A 215 11.14 -2.90 -9.49
C PRO A 215 11.23 -1.38 -9.66
N THR A 216 10.30 -0.77 -10.40
CA THR A 216 10.25 0.67 -10.59
C THR A 216 9.73 1.39 -9.35
N GLY A 217 8.78 0.80 -8.64
CA GLY A 217 8.09 1.38 -7.49
C GLY A 217 7.20 2.57 -7.86
N VAL A 218 6.75 2.66 -9.12
CA VAL A 218 5.89 3.77 -9.59
C VAL A 218 4.44 3.38 -9.79
N CYS A 219 4.09 2.10 -9.65
CA CYS A 219 2.71 1.66 -9.69
C CYS A 219 1.91 2.21 -8.50
N VAL A 220 0.67 2.65 -8.76
CA VAL A 220 -0.24 3.29 -7.79
C VAL A 220 -1.60 2.57 -7.79
N PRO A 221 -1.70 1.31 -7.30
CA PRO A 221 -2.95 0.55 -7.34
C PRO A 221 -4.09 1.21 -6.55
N ALA A 222 -3.77 1.97 -5.50
CA ALA A 222 -4.76 2.69 -4.70
C ALA A 222 -5.57 3.73 -5.51
N ALA A 223 -5.03 4.24 -6.62
CA ALA A 223 -5.75 5.17 -7.48
C ALA A 223 -7.03 4.54 -8.08
N TYR A 224 -6.99 3.26 -8.41
CA TYR A 224 -8.15 2.53 -8.93
C TYR A 224 -9.28 2.42 -7.88
N ASP A 225 -8.93 2.17 -6.64
CA ASP A 225 -9.88 2.15 -5.52
C ASP A 225 -10.46 3.54 -5.23
N ALA A 226 -9.63 4.58 -5.35
CA ALA A 226 -10.03 5.96 -5.11
C ALA A 226 -10.99 6.50 -6.20
N LEU A 227 -10.92 5.98 -7.43
CA LEU A 227 -11.84 6.34 -8.52
C LEU A 227 -13.27 5.84 -8.28
N ASP A 228 -13.43 4.65 -7.67
CA ASP A 228 -14.73 4.10 -7.30
C ASP A 228 -14.66 3.38 -5.93
N PRO A 229 -14.70 4.15 -4.83
CA PRO A 229 -14.62 3.57 -3.48
C PRO A 229 -15.77 2.60 -3.17
N ALA A 230 -16.94 2.78 -3.81
CA ALA A 230 -18.07 1.90 -3.61
C ALA A 230 -17.83 0.52 -4.24
N ARG A 231 -17.25 0.48 -5.44
CA ARG A 231 -16.82 -0.78 -6.09
C ARG A 231 -15.74 -1.45 -5.25
N ALA A 232 -14.69 -0.73 -4.88
CA ALA A 232 -13.61 -1.26 -4.05
C ALA A 232 -14.14 -1.85 -2.74
N GLY A 233 -15.14 -1.20 -2.10
CA GLY A 233 -15.81 -1.73 -0.91
C GLY A 233 -16.58 -3.02 -1.16
N ARG A 234 -17.27 -3.15 -2.30
CA ARG A 234 -17.95 -4.40 -2.68
C ARG A 234 -16.98 -5.55 -2.92
N GLU A 235 -15.87 -5.28 -3.60
CA GLU A 235 -14.84 -6.31 -3.85
C GLU A 235 -14.11 -6.71 -2.55
N LEU A 236 -13.84 -5.74 -1.67
CA LEU A 236 -13.28 -6.00 -0.34
C LEU A 236 -14.21 -6.87 0.52
N ALA A 237 -15.54 -6.79 0.33
CA ALA A 237 -16.48 -7.66 1.03
C ALA A 237 -16.23 -9.16 0.72
N GLY A 238 -15.67 -9.48 -0.46
CA GLY A 238 -15.22 -10.84 -0.79
C GLY A 238 -14.09 -11.34 0.10
N TRP A 239 -13.20 -10.46 0.55
CA TRP A 239 -12.14 -10.81 1.51
C TRP A 239 -12.70 -11.28 2.86
N VAL A 240 -13.82 -10.70 3.28
CA VAL A 240 -14.47 -11.00 4.57
C VAL A 240 -14.95 -12.44 4.67
N SER A 241 -15.32 -13.07 3.55
CA SER A 241 -15.75 -14.48 3.54
C SER A 241 -14.60 -15.44 3.89
N ALA A 242 -13.34 -14.99 3.80
CA ALA A 242 -12.13 -15.76 4.07
C ALA A 242 -12.02 -17.06 3.24
N ASP A 243 -12.80 -17.18 2.17
CA ASP A 243 -12.80 -18.31 1.25
C ASP A 243 -12.01 -18.01 -0.04
N GLU A 244 -11.69 -19.06 -0.77
CA GLU A 244 -10.92 -18.99 -2.01
C GLU A 244 -11.56 -18.08 -3.07
N ALA A 245 -12.88 -18.12 -3.21
CA ALA A 245 -13.60 -17.34 -4.21
C ALA A 245 -13.62 -15.85 -3.89
N GLY A 246 -13.78 -15.51 -2.61
CA GLY A 246 -13.73 -14.12 -2.14
C GLY A 246 -12.35 -13.52 -2.30
N LEU A 247 -11.30 -14.27 -1.94
CA LEU A 247 -9.91 -13.85 -2.13
C LEU A 247 -9.59 -13.69 -3.62
N ALA A 248 -10.03 -14.60 -4.47
CA ALA A 248 -9.84 -14.53 -5.91
C ALA A 248 -10.40 -13.23 -6.49
N ARG A 249 -11.64 -12.86 -6.14
CA ARG A 249 -12.24 -11.59 -6.59
C ARG A 249 -11.41 -10.38 -6.18
N TRP A 250 -10.97 -10.34 -4.93
CA TRP A 250 -10.14 -9.24 -4.45
C TRP A 250 -8.78 -9.17 -5.16
N ILE A 251 -8.12 -10.30 -5.40
CA ILE A 251 -6.83 -10.33 -6.12
C ILE A 251 -7.01 -9.82 -7.56
N ILE A 252 -8.07 -10.26 -8.26
CA ILE A 252 -8.41 -9.79 -9.62
C ILE A 252 -8.66 -8.28 -9.61
N HIS A 253 -9.44 -7.77 -8.64
CA HIS A 253 -9.68 -6.34 -8.49
C HIS A 253 -8.37 -5.56 -8.27
N TYR A 254 -7.49 -6.05 -7.40
CA TYR A 254 -6.18 -5.44 -7.16
C TYR A 254 -5.32 -5.41 -8.42
N CYS A 255 -5.28 -6.51 -9.17
CA CYS A 255 -4.56 -6.60 -10.46
C CYS A 255 -5.10 -5.60 -11.49
N ALA A 256 -6.41 -5.38 -11.54
CA ALA A 256 -7.01 -4.36 -12.41
C ALA A 256 -6.57 -2.93 -12.06
N GLY A 257 -6.20 -2.68 -10.81
CA GLY A 257 -5.60 -1.40 -10.39
C GLY A 257 -4.12 -1.24 -10.75
N VAL A 258 -3.48 -2.32 -11.20
CA VAL A 258 -2.08 -2.31 -11.66
C VAL A 258 -1.97 -2.03 -13.16
N VAL A 259 -2.99 -2.42 -13.93
CA VAL A 259 -3.08 -2.22 -15.40
C VAL A 259 -3.52 -0.80 -15.72
#